data_8c92eccbe20a6ec6a5d726ce535ed3e1
#
_entry.id   8c92eccbe20a6ec6a5d726ce535ed3e1
#
_cell.length_a   1.000
_cell.length_b   1.000
_cell.length_c   1.000
_cell.angle_alpha   90.00
_cell.angle_beta   90.00
_cell.angle_gamma   90.00
#
_symmetry.space_group_name_H-M   'P 1'
#
loop_
_entity.id
_entity.type
_entity.pdbx_description
1 polymer ?
#
loop_
_entity_poly.entity_id
_entity_poly.type
_entity_poly.pdbx_seq_one_letter_code
_entity_poly.pdbx_strand_id
1 'polypeptide(L)'
;LLRTTRRITLTHEGSAFLEDCQRILADLANAEASVSAGGVKASGHLRITAPAGFGRRRVAPLVPRFRELHHEVTISLNLSDRVVDIAGEAYDCAVRVGDMPDSSLVSVRLADNRRLCVAAPAYLQRAGVPQHPSELGRHECLTLSSDASQTRGWAFTVDGAVTHLRPS
;
A
#
# COMPACT_ATOMS: atom_id res chain seq x y z
N LEU A 1 7.32 -30.58 4.13
CA LEU A 1 7.54 -30.74 5.58
C LEU A 1 8.97 -31.19 5.85
N LEU A 2 9.66 -30.47 6.75
CA LEU A 2 10.95 -30.90 7.32
C LEU A 2 10.67 -31.56 8.68
N ARG A 3 11.07 -32.81 8.82
CA ARG A 3 10.86 -33.57 10.05
C ARG A 3 12.18 -33.78 10.77
N THR A 4 12.28 -33.27 11.99
CA THR A 4 13.33 -33.64 12.94
C THR A 4 12.72 -34.48 14.03
N THR A 5 13.53 -35.17 14.85
CA THR A 5 13.06 -36.04 15.92
C THR A 5 12.25 -35.31 17.01
N ARG A 6 12.24 -33.97 17.02
CA ARG A 6 11.55 -33.14 18.01
C ARG A 6 10.63 -32.06 17.45
N ARG A 7 10.67 -31.75 16.14
CA ARG A 7 9.84 -30.71 15.52
C ARG A 7 9.51 -31.06 14.08
N ILE A 8 8.28 -30.70 13.67
CA ILE A 8 7.86 -30.68 12.27
C ILE A 8 7.77 -29.22 11.89
N THR A 9 8.49 -28.84 10.84
CA THR A 9 8.44 -27.49 10.25
C THR A 9 8.04 -27.60 8.79
N LEU A 10 7.39 -26.55 8.29
CA LEU A 10 7.05 -26.47 6.87
C LEU A 10 8.32 -26.16 6.07
N THR A 11 8.42 -26.72 4.87
CA THR A 11 9.34 -26.24 3.85
C THR A 11 8.80 -24.92 3.27
N HIS A 12 9.58 -24.22 2.46
CA HIS A 12 9.12 -23.01 1.79
C HIS A 12 7.88 -23.28 0.93
N GLU A 13 7.92 -24.34 0.14
CA GLU A 13 6.80 -24.79 -0.68
C GLU A 13 5.60 -25.24 0.18
N GLY A 14 5.89 -25.87 1.33
CA GLY A 14 4.85 -26.28 2.27
C GLY A 14 4.14 -25.08 2.91
N SER A 15 4.85 -23.99 3.17
CA SER A 15 4.24 -22.75 3.67
C SER A 15 3.38 -22.09 2.60
N ALA A 16 3.87 -21.99 1.36
CA ALA A 16 3.12 -21.43 0.25
C ALA A 16 1.83 -22.27 -0.01
N PHE A 17 1.95 -23.59 -0.02
CA PHE A 17 0.79 -24.47 -0.18
C PHE A 17 -0.23 -24.34 0.95
N LEU A 18 0.24 -24.18 2.20
CA LEU A 18 -0.67 -23.96 3.34
C LEU A 18 -1.43 -22.62 3.18
N GLU A 19 -0.76 -21.56 2.77
CA GLU A 19 -1.40 -20.27 2.51
C GLU A 19 -2.46 -20.37 1.40
N ASP A 20 -2.15 -21.09 0.32
CA ASP A 20 -3.11 -21.34 -0.76
C ASP A 20 -4.31 -22.16 -0.29
N CYS A 21 -4.09 -23.21 0.49
CA CYS A 21 -5.17 -24.00 1.07
C CYS A 21 -6.08 -23.17 1.99
N GLN A 22 -5.48 -22.34 2.83
CA GLN A 22 -6.24 -21.45 3.73
C GLN A 22 -7.09 -20.45 2.94
N ARG A 23 -6.57 -19.94 1.83
CA ARG A 23 -7.31 -19.05 0.92
C ARG A 23 -8.50 -19.77 0.29
N ILE A 24 -8.29 -20.96 -0.28
CA ILE A 24 -9.35 -21.75 -0.91
C ILE A 24 -10.47 -22.08 0.09
N LEU A 25 -10.11 -22.44 1.31
CA LEU A 25 -11.10 -22.71 2.36
C LEU A 25 -11.88 -21.47 2.77
N ALA A 26 -11.22 -20.31 2.83
CA ALA A 26 -11.88 -19.04 3.11
C ALA A 26 -12.84 -18.64 1.97
N ASP A 27 -12.43 -18.80 0.72
CA ASP A 27 -13.25 -18.55 -0.47
C ASP A 27 -14.48 -19.45 -0.50
N LEU A 28 -14.31 -20.73 -0.15
CA LEU A 28 -15.42 -21.68 -0.05
C LEU A 28 -16.41 -21.26 1.05
N ALA A 29 -15.91 -20.91 2.24
CA ALA A 29 -16.76 -20.45 3.34
C ALA A 29 -17.52 -19.18 2.98
N ASN A 30 -16.89 -18.25 2.25
CA ASN A 30 -17.54 -17.02 1.75
C ASN A 30 -18.62 -17.34 0.71
N ALA A 31 -18.37 -18.30 -0.19
CA ALA A 31 -19.35 -18.73 -1.18
C ALA A 31 -20.56 -19.40 -0.51
N GLU A 32 -20.35 -20.26 0.48
CA GLU A 32 -21.42 -20.87 1.28
C GLU A 32 -22.23 -19.82 2.05
N ALA A 33 -21.56 -18.85 2.68
CA ALA A 33 -22.21 -17.76 3.38
C ALA A 33 -23.08 -16.89 2.46
N SER A 34 -22.61 -16.63 1.23
CA SER A 34 -23.34 -15.84 0.24
C SER A 34 -24.64 -16.49 -0.23
N VAL A 35 -24.71 -17.81 -0.23
CA VAL A 35 -25.91 -18.59 -0.62
C VAL A 35 -26.90 -18.72 0.56
N SER A 36 -26.39 -18.74 1.79
CA SER A 36 -27.18 -19.04 2.99
C SER A 36 -27.93 -17.84 3.59
N ALA A 37 -27.66 -16.62 3.11
CA ALA A 37 -28.08 -15.43 3.82
C ALA A 37 -29.07 -14.56 3.06
N GLY A 38 -30.27 -14.48 3.55
CA GLY A 38 -31.22 -13.37 3.34
C GLY A 38 -30.77 -12.04 3.98
N GLY A 39 -29.50 -11.91 4.34
CA GLY A 39 -28.84 -10.71 4.88
C GLY A 39 -27.38 -11.05 5.13
N VAL A 40 -26.49 -10.68 4.21
CA VAL A 40 -25.08 -11.07 4.24
C VAL A 40 -24.37 -10.41 5.44
N LYS A 41 -24.20 -11.15 6.53
CA LYS A 41 -23.23 -10.81 7.57
C LYS A 41 -21.83 -10.96 6.98
N ALA A 42 -21.07 -9.87 6.99
CA ALA A 42 -19.69 -9.94 6.58
C ALA A 42 -18.90 -10.85 7.52
N SER A 43 -18.27 -11.90 6.99
CA SER A 43 -17.47 -12.86 7.73
C SER A 43 -16.25 -13.28 6.89
N GLY A 44 -15.27 -13.90 7.52
CA GLY A 44 -14.08 -14.42 6.84
C GLY A 44 -12.81 -13.62 7.12
N HIS A 45 -11.79 -13.82 6.28
CA HIS A 45 -10.47 -13.20 6.44
C HIS A 45 -10.21 -12.16 5.35
N LEU A 46 -9.97 -10.92 5.75
CA LEU A 46 -9.70 -9.79 4.87
C LEU A 46 -8.21 -9.43 4.91
N ARG A 47 -7.53 -9.55 3.78
CA ARG A 47 -6.11 -9.23 3.60
C ARG A 47 -5.95 -7.87 2.93
N ILE A 48 -5.43 -6.90 3.66
CA ILE A 48 -5.28 -5.51 3.20
C ILE A 48 -3.80 -5.17 3.12
N THR A 49 -3.39 -4.47 2.07
CA THR A 49 -2.07 -3.84 2.01
C THR A 49 -2.19 -2.33 1.86
N ALA A 50 -1.28 -1.60 2.52
CA ALA A 50 -1.23 -0.14 2.47
C ALA A 50 0.21 0.37 2.59
N PRO A 51 0.52 1.62 2.11
CA PRO A 51 1.81 2.23 2.32
C PRO A 51 2.13 2.36 3.81
N ALA A 52 3.37 2.08 4.21
CA ALA A 52 3.73 1.94 5.63
C ALA A 52 3.36 3.14 6.48
N GLY A 53 3.74 4.34 6.06
CA GLY A 53 3.47 5.57 6.81
C GLY A 53 1.99 5.95 6.84
N PHE A 54 1.32 5.91 5.69
CA PHE A 54 -0.10 6.22 5.56
C PHE A 54 -0.95 5.14 6.26
N GLY A 55 -0.65 3.89 6.00
CA GLY A 55 -1.36 2.74 6.57
C GLY A 55 -1.36 2.77 8.10
N ARG A 56 -0.20 3.02 8.71
CA ARG A 56 -0.08 3.12 10.17
C ARG A 56 -0.92 4.25 10.76
N ARG A 57 -0.97 5.41 10.10
CA ARG A 57 -1.65 6.59 10.63
C ARG A 57 -3.13 6.64 10.29
N ARG A 58 -3.55 6.08 9.17
CA ARG A 58 -4.91 6.27 8.64
C ARG A 58 -5.71 4.99 8.47
N VAL A 59 -5.06 3.86 8.12
CA VAL A 59 -5.75 2.59 7.90
C VAL A 59 -5.81 1.76 9.18
N ALA A 60 -4.68 1.56 9.86
CA ALA A 60 -4.64 0.75 11.08
C ALA A 60 -5.64 1.17 12.18
N PRO A 61 -5.87 2.47 12.43
CA PRO A 61 -6.88 2.89 13.42
C PRO A 61 -8.33 2.56 13.03
N LEU A 62 -8.60 2.27 11.75
CA LEU A 62 -9.94 1.88 11.31
C LEU A 62 -10.24 0.40 11.56
N VAL A 63 -9.20 -0.43 11.70
CA VAL A 63 -9.36 -1.88 11.89
C VAL A 63 -10.18 -2.23 13.13
N PRO A 64 -9.92 -1.69 14.33
CA PRO A 64 -10.75 -1.97 15.51
C PRO A 64 -12.21 -1.58 15.30
N ARG A 65 -12.45 -0.39 14.77
CA ARG A 65 -13.82 0.11 14.49
C ARG A 65 -14.56 -0.76 13.49
N PHE A 66 -13.89 -1.24 12.45
CA PHE A 66 -14.49 -2.15 11.48
C PHE A 66 -14.85 -3.48 12.14
N ARG A 67 -13.98 -4.02 13.00
CA ARG A 67 -14.22 -5.27 13.73
C ARG A 67 -15.34 -5.16 14.77
N GLU A 68 -15.56 -3.98 15.36
CA GLU A 68 -16.72 -3.73 16.22
C GLU A 68 -18.05 -3.87 15.47
N LEU A 69 -18.06 -3.51 14.18
CA LEU A 69 -19.24 -3.63 13.32
C LEU A 69 -19.37 -5.02 12.69
N HIS A 70 -18.25 -5.71 12.48
CA HIS A 70 -18.17 -6.99 11.77
C HIS A 70 -17.32 -7.99 12.56
N HIS A 71 -17.88 -8.52 13.66
CA HIS A 71 -17.15 -9.38 14.61
C HIS A 71 -16.64 -10.68 14.00
N GLU A 72 -17.26 -11.17 12.94
CA GLU A 72 -16.89 -12.41 12.24
C GLU A 72 -15.81 -12.21 11.19
N VAL A 73 -15.34 -10.94 10.98
CA VAL A 73 -14.23 -10.65 10.07
C VAL A 73 -12.92 -10.61 10.82
N THR A 74 -11.95 -11.35 10.34
CA THR A 74 -10.55 -11.23 10.75
C THR A 74 -9.78 -10.40 9.72
N ILE A 75 -8.82 -9.60 10.13
CA ILE A 75 -8.09 -8.69 9.24
C ILE A 75 -6.58 -8.91 9.38
N SER A 76 -5.92 -9.14 8.23
CA SER A 76 -4.48 -9.03 8.09
C SER A 76 -4.14 -7.74 7.36
N LEU A 77 -3.47 -6.82 8.07
CA LEU A 77 -3.02 -5.54 7.50
C LEU A 77 -1.51 -5.56 7.30
N ASN A 78 -1.08 -5.59 6.04
CA ASN A 78 0.32 -5.49 5.65
C ASN A 78 0.68 -4.05 5.28
N LEU A 79 1.64 -3.48 5.99
CA LEU A 79 2.11 -2.12 5.79
C LEU A 79 3.47 -2.14 5.09
N SER A 80 3.48 -1.83 3.78
CA SER A 80 4.67 -1.88 2.95
C SER A 80 4.67 -0.81 1.87
N ASP A 81 5.81 -0.14 1.70
CA ASP A 81 6.03 0.83 0.61
C ASP A 81 6.52 0.16 -0.69
N ARG A 82 6.70 -1.16 -0.66
CA ARG A 82 7.05 -1.94 -1.84
C ARG A 82 5.84 -1.99 -2.80
N VAL A 83 6.11 -1.92 -4.09
CA VAL A 83 5.10 -2.24 -5.11
C VAL A 83 4.81 -3.74 -5.00
N VAL A 84 3.58 -4.09 -4.70
CA VAL A 84 3.13 -5.48 -4.56
C VAL A 84 2.20 -5.83 -5.71
N ASP A 85 2.28 -7.06 -6.16
CA ASP A 85 1.27 -7.65 -7.04
C ASP A 85 0.07 -8.05 -6.20
N ILE A 86 -1.00 -7.23 -6.24
CA ILE A 86 -2.18 -7.40 -5.40
C ILE A 86 -2.82 -8.77 -5.64
N ALA A 87 -2.95 -9.16 -6.91
CA ALA A 87 -3.57 -10.43 -7.28
C ALA A 87 -2.64 -11.62 -6.98
N GLY A 88 -1.36 -11.53 -7.36
CA GLY A 88 -0.39 -12.60 -7.18
C GLY A 88 0.00 -12.83 -5.72
N GLU A 89 -0.01 -11.79 -4.88
CA GLU A 89 0.26 -11.91 -3.43
C GLU A 89 -1.03 -12.13 -2.61
N ALA A 90 -2.17 -12.39 -3.27
CA ALA A 90 -3.46 -12.73 -2.66
C ALA A 90 -3.97 -11.70 -1.63
N TYR A 91 -3.89 -10.41 -1.96
CA TYR A 91 -4.58 -9.36 -1.22
C TYR A 91 -6.00 -9.16 -1.75
N ASP A 92 -6.98 -9.04 -0.86
CA ASP A 92 -8.36 -8.73 -1.22
C ASP A 92 -8.53 -7.27 -1.59
N CYS A 93 -7.81 -6.38 -0.91
CA CYS A 93 -7.77 -4.97 -1.28
C CYS A 93 -6.44 -4.31 -0.93
N ALA A 94 -6.17 -3.19 -1.61
CA ALA A 94 -4.98 -2.38 -1.41
C ALA A 94 -5.33 -0.91 -1.35
N VAL A 95 -4.80 -0.20 -0.37
CA VAL A 95 -4.75 1.26 -0.38
C VAL A 95 -3.44 1.66 -1.03
N ARG A 96 -3.49 2.52 -2.05
CA ARG A 96 -2.30 2.99 -2.76
C ARG A 96 -2.35 4.50 -2.95
N VAL A 97 -1.19 5.11 -3.07
CA VAL A 97 -1.01 6.55 -3.28
C VAL A 97 -0.27 6.76 -4.59
N GLY A 98 -0.84 7.57 -5.47
CA GLY A 98 -0.29 7.89 -6.79
C GLY A 98 -1.15 7.36 -7.92
N ASP A 99 -0.63 7.50 -9.13
CA ASP A 99 -1.28 6.98 -10.34
C ASP A 99 -1.10 5.47 -10.41
N MET A 100 -2.20 4.77 -10.64
CA MET A 100 -2.18 3.32 -10.80
C MET A 100 -2.06 2.98 -12.29
N PRO A 101 -1.22 2.02 -12.66
CA PRO A 101 -1.20 1.50 -14.03
C PRO A 101 -2.53 0.81 -14.34
N ASP A 102 -2.85 0.74 -15.62
CA ASP A 102 -4.02 -0.01 -16.08
C ASP A 102 -3.92 -1.46 -15.65
N SER A 103 -5.00 -1.96 -15.06
CA SER A 103 -5.11 -3.33 -14.56
C SER A 103 -6.55 -3.81 -14.60
N SER A 104 -6.76 -5.10 -14.39
CA SER A 104 -8.10 -5.69 -14.24
C SER A 104 -8.77 -5.40 -12.90
N LEU A 105 -8.07 -4.70 -12.00
CA LEU A 105 -8.59 -4.40 -10.66
C LEU A 105 -9.52 -3.19 -10.69
N VAL A 106 -10.59 -3.26 -9.92
CA VAL A 106 -11.49 -2.12 -9.71
C VAL A 106 -10.84 -1.14 -8.74
N SER A 107 -10.72 0.12 -9.13
CA SER A 107 -10.18 1.17 -8.28
C SER A 107 -11.25 2.19 -7.89
N VAL A 108 -11.21 2.61 -6.62
CA VAL A 108 -12.07 3.68 -6.09
C VAL A 108 -11.16 4.77 -5.55
N ARG A 109 -11.36 6.00 -6.03
CA ARG A 109 -10.63 7.16 -5.54
C ARG A 109 -11.16 7.56 -4.16
N LEU A 110 -10.29 7.52 -3.16
CA LEU A 110 -10.63 7.86 -1.78
C LEU A 110 -10.44 9.35 -1.47
N ALA A 111 -9.37 9.96 -2.00
CA ALA A 111 -9.05 11.36 -1.78
C ALA A 111 -8.08 11.88 -2.83
N ASP A 112 -7.97 13.20 -2.93
CA ASP A 112 -6.92 13.86 -3.69
C ASP A 112 -5.60 13.77 -2.94
N ASN A 113 -4.53 13.56 -3.69
CA ASN A 113 -3.18 13.55 -3.15
C ASN A 113 -2.30 14.54 -3.91
N ARG A 114 -1.65 15.44 -3.17
CA ARG A 114 -0.68 16.37 -3.73
C ARG A 114 0.70 16.06 -3.19
N ARG A 115 1.68 16.02 -4.07
CA ARG A 115 3.08 16.00 -3.67
C ARG A 115 3.53 17.45 -3.39
N LEU A 116 4.22 17.62 -2.28
CA LEU A 116 4.77 18.91 -1.89
C LEU A 116 6.29 18.78 -1.75
N CYS A 117 7.00 19.77 -2.28
CA CYS A 117 8.40 19.94 -1.96
C CYS A 117 8.48 20.67 -0.61
N VAL A 118 9.15 20.08 0.36
CA VAL A 118 9.23 20.60 1.72
C VAL A 118 10.67 20.60 2.21
N ALA A 119 11.00 21.54 3.08
CA ALA A 119 12.30 21.59 3.74
C ALA A 119 12.16 22.05 5.20
N ALA A 120 13.12 21.69 6.03
CA ALA A 120 13.18 22.17 7.40
C ALA A 120 13.47 23.69 7.44
N PRO A 121 12.83 24.46 8.36
CA PRO A 121 13.10 25.89 8.49
C PRO A 121 14.59 26.22 8.68
N ALA A 122 15.32 25.45 9.49
CA ALA A 122 16.75 25.63 9.71
C ALA A 122 17.59 25.45 8.44
N TYR A 123 17.17 24.54 7.55
CA TYR A 123 17.81 24.38 6.24
C TYR A 123 17.58 25.60 5.37
N LEU A 124 16.34 26.10 5.28
CA LEU A 124 16.00 27.26 4.46
C LEU A 124 16.67 28.54 4.96
N GLN A 125 16.86 28.69 6.28
CA GLN A 125 17.63 29.81 6.84
C GLN A 125 19.09 29.80 6.37
N ARG A 126 19.70 28.63 6.21
CA ARG A 126 21.09 28.48 5.79
C ARG A 126 21.26 28.54 4.27
N ALA A 127 20.42 27.83 3.54
CA ALA A 127 20.55 27.60 2.10
C ALA A 127 19.72 28.54 1.23
N GLY A 128 18.85 29.35 1.84
CA GLY A 128 17.87 30.20 1.13
C GLY A 128 16.58 29.41 0.79
N VAL A 129 15.57 30.18 0.40
CA VAL A 129 14.26 29.63 -0.01
C VAL A 129 14.20 29.67 -1.54
N PRO A 130 14.17 28.53 -2.23
CA PRO A 130 14.03 28.51 -3.68
C PRO A 130 12.67 29.06 -4.10
N GLN A 131 12.66 29.99 -5.04
CA GLN A 131 11.46 30.62 -5.57
C GLN A 131 10.94 29.92 -6.82
N HIS A 132 11.81 29.19 -7.50
CA HIS A 132 11.48 28.47 -8.73
C HIS A 132 12.08 27.05 -8.70
N PRO A 133 11.41 26.04 -9.28
CA PRO A 133 11.93 24.67 -9.29
C PRO A 133 13.33 24.52 -9.86
N SER A 134 13.72 25.33 -10.84
CA SER A 134 15.09 25.30 -11.42
C SER A 134 16.20 25.59 -10.42
N GLU A 135 15.89 26.29 -9.31
CA GLU A 135 16.86 26.60 -8.26
C GLU A 135 17.20 25.39 -7.39
N LEU A 136 16.36 24.34 -7.43
CA LEU A 136 16.60 23.10 -6.68
C LEU A 136 17.90 22.38 -7.06
N GLY A 137 18.47 22.64 -8.23
CA GLY A 137 19.80 22.16 -8.60
C GLY A 137 20.94 22.71 -7.74
N ARG A 138 20.68 23.74 -6.91
CA ARG A 138 21.64 24.32 -5.95
C ARG A 138 21.38 23.87 -4.51
N HIS A 139 20.36 23.05 -4.31
CA HIS A 139 19.93 22.55 -3.01
C HIS A 139 20.20 21.06 -2.86
N GLU A 140 20.51 20.66 -1.63
CA GLU A 140 20.57 19.24 -1.27
C GLU A 140 19.15 18.68 -1.23
N CYS A 141 18.83 17.79 -2.18
CA CYS A 141 17.50 17.22 -2.33
C CYS A 141 17.47 15.78 -1.91
N LEU A 142 16.48 15.39 -1.10
CA LEU A 142 16.22 14.00 -0.74
C LEU A 142 15.11 13.44 -1.64
N THR A 143 15.43 12.41 -2.38
CA THR A 143 14.49 11.74 -3.28
C THR A 143 14.06 10.40 -2.70
N LEU A 144 12.80 10.02 -2.95
CA LEU A 144 12.35 8.67 -2.64
C LEU A 144 12.89 7.71 -3.70
N SER A 145 13.51 6.63 -3.25
CA SER A 145 14.06 5.57 -4.09
C SER A 145 12.96 4.65 -4.64
N SER A 146 11.94 5.22 -5.30
CA SER A 146 10.97 4.42 -6.04
C SER A 146 11.26 4.55 -7.54
N ASP A 147 11.21 3.45 -8.27
CA ASP A 147 11.63 3.37 -9.68
C ASP A 147 10.96 4.41 -10.58
N ALA A 148 9.69 4.73 -10.32
CA ALA A 148 8.95 5.72 -11.11
C ALA A 148 9.43 7.17 -10.88
N SER A 149 9.87 7.53 -9.69
CA SER A 149 10.34 8.89 -9.37
C SER A 149 11.78 9.13 -9.83
N GLN A 150 12.60 8.08 -9.87
CA GLN A 150 13.97 8.17 -10.38
C GLN A 150 14.00 8.38 -11.90
N THR A 151 13.07 7.77 -12.64
CA THR A 151 13.07 7.82 -14.11
C THR A 151 12.53 9.15 -14.65
N ARG A 152 11.51 9.72 -14.01
CA ARG A 152 10.82 10.93 -14.50
C ARG A 152 11.22 12.22 -13.80
N GLY A 153 11.86 12.15 -12.63
CA GLY A 153 12.15 13.31 -11.80
C GLY A 153 10.91 13.85 -11.06
N TRP A 154 11.07 15.02 -10.45
CA TRP A 154 9.99 15.72 -9.74
C TRP A 154 9.18 16.54 -10.73
N ALA A 155 7.85 16.34 -10.72
CA ALA A 155 6.95 17.14 -11.54
C ALA A 155 6.49 18.38 -10.80
N PHE A 156 6.64 19.54 -11.41
CA PHE A 156 6.14 20.83 -10.94
C PHE A 156 5.23 21.43 -11.99
N THR A 157 4.20 22.14 -11.55
CA THR A 157 3.40 22.98 -12.44
C THR A 157 3.93 24.40 -12.39
N VAL A 158 4.48 24.88 -13.51
CA VAL A 158 5.01 26.24 -13.66
C VAL A 158 4.26 26.88 -14.82
N ASP A 159 3.66 28.02 -14.59
CA ASP A 159 2.86 28.77 -15.60
C ASP A 159 1.81 27.91 -16.32
N GLY A 160 1.19 26.99 -15.58
CA GLY A 160 0.18 26.08 -16.12
C GLY A 160 0.73 24.86 -16.87
N ALA A 161 2.04 24.77 -17.06
CA ALA A 161 2.71 23.64 -17.72
C ALA A 161 3.40 22.71 -16.72
N VAL A 162 3.37 21.40 -16.97
CA VAL A 162 4.09 20.41 -16.15
C VAL A 162 5.54 20.34 -16.60
N THR A 163 6.45 20.70 -15.70
CA THR A 163 7.90 20.62 -15.89
C THR A 163 8.49 19.55 -14.99
N HIS A 164 9.38 18.74 -15.52
CA HIS A 164 10.07 17.70 -14.74
C HIS A 164 11.50 18.14 -14.44
N LEU A 165 11.88 18.09 -13.16
CA LEU A 165 13.23 18.39 -12.69
C LEU A 165 13.81 17.15 -12.04
N ARG A 166 15.07 16.83 -12.37
CA ARG A 166 15.86 15.83 -11.66
C ARG A 166 16.79 16.54 -10.69
N PRO A 167 16.51 16.49 -9.38
CA PRO A 167 17.44 16.99 -8.39
C PRO A 167 18.72 16.15 -8.44
N SER A 168 19.87 16.81 -8.35
CA SER A 168 21.18 16.16 -8.26
C SER A 168 21.46 15.67 -6.85
#